data_3e8ab2c55cb0feb7fc59ce34334cac2c
#
_entry.id   3e8ab2c55cb0feb7fc59ce34334cac2c
#
_cell.length_a   1.000
_cell.length_b   1.000
_cell.length_c   1.000
_cell.angle_alpha   90.00
_cell.angle_beta   90.00
_cell.angle_gamma   90.00
#
_symmetry.space_group_name_H-M   'P 1'
#
loop_
_entity.id
_entity.type
_entity.pdbx_description
1 polymer ?
#
loop_
_entity_poly.entity_id
_entity_poly.type
_entity_poly.pdbx_seq_one_letter_code
_entity_poly.pdbx_strand_id
1 'polypeptide(L)'
;VQQDFNFAFESPDQLQAFLESLSGNATLEKRADHFYVFTALPGEADFSFDVAIIPQGFTSVRGGAYFHFLGLFVEAVTGAFGPVTISDK
;
A
#
# COMPACT_ATOMS: atom_id res chain seq x y z
N VAL A 1 7.23 -1.37 11.61
CA VAL A 1 6.13 -2.35 11.60
C VAL A 1 5.99 -2.93 10.20
N GLN A 2 5.96 -4.23 10.11
CA GLN A 2 5.75 -4.94 8.84
C GLN A 2 4.47 -5.76 8.93
N GLN A 3 3.62 -5.67 7.90
CA GLN A 3 2.36 -6.41 7.82
C GLN A 3 2.14 -6.94 6.41
N ASP A 4 1.52 -8.11 6.32
CA ASP A 4 1.07 -8.67 5.05
C ASP A 4 -0.44 -8.45 4.89
N PHE A 5 -0.83 -8.13 3.67
CA PHE A 5 -2.23 -7.97 3.27
C PHE A 5 -2.55 -9.07 2.27
N ASN A 6 -3.35 -10.05 2.68
CA ASN A 6 -3.71 -11.21 1.86
C ASN A 6 -5.15 -11.08 1.38
N PHE A 7 -5.36 -11.20 0.09
CA PHE A 7 -6.68 -11.04 -0.54
C PHE A 7 -6.69 -11.68 -1.93
N ALA A 8 -7.88 -11.86 -2.49
CA ALA A 8 -8.04 -12.42 -3.83
C ALA A 8 -7.84 -11.32 -4.88
N PHE A 9 -7.07 -11.62 -5.92
CA PHE A 9 -6.84 -10.72 -7.06
C PHE A 9 -6.49 -11.55 -8.29
N GLU A 10 -6.55 -10.94 -9.47
CA GLU A 10 -6.38 -11.67 -10.74
C GLU A 10 -4.93 -11.74 -11.20
N SER A 11 -4.19 -10.64 -11.09
CA SER A 11 -2.81 -10.59 -11.58
C SER A 11 -2.02 -9.51 -10.88
N PRO A 12 -0.66 -9.61 -10.87
CA PRO A 12 0.19 -8.53 -10.34
C PRO A 12 -0.03 -7.19 -11.04
N ASP A 13 -0.38 -7.19 -12.33
CA ASP A 13 -0.65 -5.95 -13.07
C ASP A 13 -1.85 -5.21 -12.48
N GLN A 14 -2.86 -5.93 -12.02
CA GLN A 14 -4.01 -5.35 -11.34
C GLN A 14 -3.56 -4.63 -10.05
N LEU A 15 -2.64 -5.23 -9.31
CA LEU A 15 -2.12 -4.64 -8.08
C LEU A 15 -1.27 -3.41 -8.36
N GLN A 16 -0.47 -3.42 -9.42
CA GLN A 16 0.29 -2.24 -9.81
C GLN A 16 -0.63 -1.07 -10.17
N ALA A 17 -1.65 -1.33 -10.98
CA ALA A 17 -2.64 -0.31 -11.35
C ALA A 17 -3.35 0.26 -10.11
N PHE A 18 -3.68 -0.61 -9.15
CA PHE A 18 -4.30 -0.18 -7.91
C PHE A 18 -3.39 0.76 -7.12
N LEU A 19 -2.12 0.39 -6.93
CA LEU A 19 -1.17 1.23 -6.19
C LEU A 19 -0.99 2.58 -6.88
N GLU A 20 -0.89 2.60 -8.19
CA GLU A 20 -0.74 3.85 -8.95
C GLU A 20 -1.98 4.74 -8.83
N SER A 21 -3.16 4.15 -8.64
CA SER A 21 -4.39 4.92 -8.45
C SER A 21 -4.40 5.71 -7.14
N LEU A 22 -3.53 5.39 -6.19
CA LEU A 22 -3.44 6.10 -4.90
C LEU A 22 -2.50 7.29 -4.94
N SER A 23 -1.90 7.60 -6.10
CA SER A 23 -0.89 8.66 -6.22
C SER A 23 -1.39 10.06 -5.86
N GLY A 24 -2.70 10.30 -5.90
CA GLY A 24 -3.28 11.57 -5.48
C GLY A 24 -3.37 11.76 -3.98
N ASN A 25 -3.23 10.70 -3.19
CA ASN A 25 -3.38 10.72 -1.73
C ASN A 25 -2.04 10.77 -0.99
N ALA A 26 -0.95 10.51 -1.70
CA ALA A 26 0.40 10.54 -1.16
C ALA A 26 1.37 10.67 -2.34
N THR A 27 2.63 11.00 -2.03
CA THR A 27 3.69 10.99 -3.04
C THR A 27 4.06 9.54 -3.29
N LEU A 28 4.01 9.10 -4.54
CA LEU A 28 4.28 7.72 -4.94
C LEU A 28 5.59 7.63 -5.70
N GLU A 29 6.45 6.70 -5.31
CA GLU A 29 7.68 6.39 -6.01
C GLU A 29 7.75 4.89 -6.28
N LYS A 30 7.91 4.51 -7.56
CA LYS A 30 8.17 3.12 -7.93
C LYS A 30 9.68 2.91 -7.92
N ARG A 31 10.18 2.12 -6.97
CA ARG A 31 11.63 1.89 -6.80
C ARG A 31 12.15 0.66 -7.54
N ALA A 32 11.28 -0.31 -7.78
CA ALA A 32 11.62 -1.52 -8.52
C ALA A 32 10.32 -2.14 -9.03
N ASP A 33 10.43 -3.19 -9.84
CA ASP A 33 9.25 -3.94 -10.22
C ASP A 33 8.59 -4.49 -8.97
N HIS A 34 7.28 -4.27 -8.84
CA HIS A 34 6.48 -4.73 -7.71
C HIS A 34 6.87 -4.11 -6.36
N PHE A 35 7.63 -3.00 -6.36
CA PHE A 35 8.01 -2.32 -5.12
C PHE A 35 7.78 -0.82 -5.23
N TYR A 36 6.92 -0.30 -4.33
CA TYR A 36 6.49 1.10 -4.31
C TYR A 36 6.68 1.69 -2.92
N VAL A 37 6.92 3.00 -2.86
CA VAL A 37 7.00 3.73 -1.60
C VAL A 37 6.06 4.93 -1.66
N PHE A 38 5.18 5.02 -0.67
CA PHE A 38 4.34 6.20 -0.46
C PHE A 38 4.95 7.05 0.63
N THR A 39 4.99 8.37 0.40
CA THR A 39 5.46 9.35 1.39
C THR A 39 4.49 10.50 1.46
N ALA A 40 4.64 11.35 2.48
CA ALA A 40 3.74 12.46 2.72
C ALA A 40 3.70 13.44 1.53
N LEU A 41 2.54 14.01 1.27
CA LEU A 41 2.41 15.14 0.36
C LEU A 41 3.09 16.36 0.99
N PRO A 42 3.56 17.35 0.17
CA PRO A 42 4.15 18.56 0.70
C PRO A 42 3.27 19.25 1.72
N GLY A 43 3.83 19.61 2.85
CA GLY A 43 3.12 20.30 3.92
C GLY A 43 2.44 19.40 4.94
N GLU A 44 2.46 18.09 4.74
CA GLU A 44 1.89 17.14 5.69
C GLU A 44 2.98 16.52 6.56
N ALA A 45 2.57 15.87 7.67
CA ALA A 45 3.50 15.19 8.57
C ALA A 45 4.19 14.02 7.84
N ASP A 46 5.50 13.92 7.98
CA ASP A 46 6.30 12.93 7.27
C ASP A 46 5.95 11.50 7.68
N PHE A 47 5.83 10.64 6.68
CA PHE A 47 5.72 9.20 6.87
C PHE A 47 6.34 8.47 5.70
N SER A 48 6.60 7.17 5.88
CA SER A 48 6.92 6.26 4.79
C SER A 48 6.02 5.03 4.87
N PHE A 49 5.61 4.53 3.73
CA PHE A 49 4.74 3.36 3.63
C PHE A 49 5.20 2.56 2.41
N ASP A 50 6.09 1.60 2.66
CA ASP A 50 6.65 0.75 1.61
C ASP A 50 5.69 -0.38 1.30
N VAL A 51 5.46 -0.65 0.03
CA VAL A 51 4.56 -1.72 -0.41
C VAL A 51 5.24 -2.56 -1.47
N ALA A 52 5.37 -3.85 -1.20
CA ALA A 52 5.83 -4.82 -2.19
C ALA A 52 4.68 -5.75 -2.56
N ILE A 53 4.57 -6.07 -3.85
CA ILE A 53 3.59 -7.03 -4.34
C ILE A 53 4.17 -8.43 -4.12
N ILE A 54 3.41 -9.28 -3.41
CA ILE A 54 3.76 -10.66 -3.12
C ILE A 54 2.69 -11.59 -3.69
N PRO A 55 2.92 -12.91 -3.75
CA PRO A 55 1.93 -13.83 -4.34
C PRO A 55 0.55 -13.78 -3.68
N GLN A 56 0.46 -13.42 -2.40
CA GLN A 56 -0.81 -13.38 -1.67
C GLN A 56 -1.46 -12.00 -1.64
N GLY A 57 -0.78 -10.95 -2.13
CA GLY A 57 -1.27 -9.57 -2.10
C GLY A 57 -0.15 -8.56 -1.92
N PHE A 58 -0.09 -7.92 -0.75
CA PHE A 58 0.95 -6.93 -0.44
C PHE A 58 1.66 -7.26 0.87
N THR A 59 2.93 -6.88 0.96
CA THR A 59 3.61 -6.73 2.24
C THR A 59 4.01 -5.26 2.39
N SER A 60 3.89 -4.71 3.60
CA SER A 60 4.21 -3.29 3.84
C SER A 60 5.15 -3.13 5.02
N VAL A 61 6.05 -2.14 4.91
CA VAL A 61 6.89 -1.68 6.02
C VAL A 61 6.62 -0.19 6.17
N ARG A 62 6.36 0.28 7.39
CA ARG A 62 5.86 1.63 7.63
C ARG A 62 6.64 2.33 8.73
N GLY A 63 6.71 3.66 8.62
CA GLY A 63 7.31 4.49 9.65
C GLY A 63 6.74 5.90 9.63
N GLY A 64 6.96 6.65 10.71
CA GLY A 64 6.50 8.02 10.82
C GLY A 64 5.00 8.14 11.06
N ALA A 65 4.40 9.23 10.61
CA ALA A 65 2.98 9.55 10.83
C ALA A 65 2.09 8.89 9.76
N TYR A 66 2.11 7.57 9.68
CA TYR A 66 1.46 6.81 8.59
C TYR A 66 0.00 6.45 8.84
N PHE A 67 -0.54 6.65 10.04
CA PHE A 67 -1.86 6.11 10.41
C PHE A 67 -3.00 6.58 9.52
N HIS A 68 -2.98 7.85 9.14
CA HIS A 68 -4.02 8.36 8.24
C HIS A 68 -3.97 7.67 6.88
N PHE A 69 -2.77 7.53 6.32
CA PHE A 69 -2.59 6.84 5.04
C PHE A 69 -2.94 5.35 5.16
N LEU A 70 -2.58 4.71 6.28
CA LEU A 70 -2.94 3.30 6.51
C LEU A 70 -4.45 3.10 6.44
N GLY A 71 -5.22 3.96 7.12
CA GLY A 71 -6.68 3.87 7.08
C GLY A 71 -7.23 3.98 5.66
N LEU A 72 -6.74 4.96 4.91
CA LEU A 72 -7.11 5.15 3.51
C LEU A 72 -6.73 3.93 2.66
N PHE A 73 -5.53 3.39 2.87
CA PHE A 73 -5.02 2.23 2.14
C PHE A 73 -5.89 0.99 2.38
N VAL A 74 -6.20 0.69 3.65
CA VAL A 74 -7.06 -0.45 4.01
C VAL A 74 -8.44 -0.30 3.40
N GLU A 75 -9.03 0.89 3.48
CA GLU A 75 -10.33 1.17 2.89
C GLU A 75 -10.31 0.97 1.38
N ALA A 76 -9.27 1.47 0.70
CA ALA A 76 -9.14 1.34 -0.74
C ALA A 76 -8.95 -0.13 -1.16
N VAL A 77 -8.13 -0.90 -0.44
CA VAL A 77 -7.90 -2.32 -0.75
C VAL A 77 -9.18 -3.12 -0.58
N THR A 78 -9.90 -2.92 0.53
CA THR A 78 -11.16 -3.64 0.77
C THR A 78 -12.23 -3.25 -0.25
N GLY A 79 -12.27 -1.98 -0.66
CA GLY A 79 -13.20 -1.52 -1.69
C GLY A 79 -12.90 -2.11 -3.07
N ALA A 80 -11.62 -2.29 -3.40
CA ALA A 80 -11.22 -2.79 -4.72
C ALA A 80 -11.24 -4.32 -4.81
N PHE A 81 -10.88 -5.02 -3.75
CA PHE A 81 -10.64 -6.48 -3.78
C PHE A 81 -11.52 -7.29 -2.84
N GLY A 82 -12.30 -6.65 -1.98
CA GLY A 82 -13.15 -7.33 -1.00
C GLY A 82 -12.39 -7.69 0.27
N PRO A 83 -12.73 -8.81 0.92
CA PRO A 83 -12.15 -9.15 2.23
C PRO A 83 -10.62 -9.25 2.18
N VAL A 84 -9.98 -8.66 3.17
CA VAL A 84 -8.52 -8.64 3.31
C VAL A 84 -8.15 -9.19 4.68
N THR A 85 -7.20 -10.12 4.71
CA THR A 85 -6.60 -10.60 5.96
C THR A 85 -5.28 -9.87 6.17
N ILE A 86 -5.13 -9.20 7.32
CA ILE A 86 -3.92 -8.48 7.68
C ILE A 86 -3.19 -9.25 8.76
N SER A 87 -1.92 -9.56 8.53
CA SER A 87 -1.10 -10.34 9.45
C SER A 87 0.18 -9.59 9.76
N ASP A 88 0.56 -9.56 11.03
CA ASP A 88 1.85 -8.99 11.45
C ASP A 88 2.99 -9.96 11.09
N LYS A 89 4.10 -9.37 10.76
CA LYS A 89 5.34 -10.11 10.48
C LYS A 89 6.35 -9.98 11.62
#